data_5b8874e37a74886f0e584c9e122565a5
#
_entry.id   5b8874e37a74886f0e584c9e122565a5
#
_cell.length_a   1.000
_cell.length_b   1.000
_cell.length_c   1.000
_cell.angle_alpha   90.00
_cell.angle_beta   90.00
_cell.angle_gamma   90.00
#
_symmetry.space_group_name_H-M   'P 1'
#
loop_
_entity.id
_entity.type
_entity.pdbx_description
1 polymer ?
#
loop_
_entity_poly.entity_id
_entity_poly.type
_entity_poly.pdbx_seq_one_letter_code
_entity_poly.pdbx_strand_id
1 'polypeptide(L)'
;MSAHRDRQPGALDRRRFIANAGKGLGLAALSSSAVASLLKDVHAAARRVSRLSAEEAARDEDFWFEIQQSFSVTRGIINLNNGGVSPSPRLVTEALVRYAWQQEDATAYTMWQILEPQTETVRTGLAELMGCDR
;
A
#
# COMPACT_ATOMS: atom_id res chain seq x y z
N MET A 1 -24.83 23.43 28.14
CA MET A 1 -24.34 23.80 26.79
C MET A 1 -23.30 22.78 26.39
N SER A 2 -23.71 21.74 25.65
CA SER A 2 -22.88 20.61 25.23
C SER A 2 -22.33 20.93 23.85
N ALA A 3 -21.01 21.08 23.73
CA ALA A 3 -20.35 21.34 22.45
C ALA A 3 -20.29 20.03 21.66
N HIS A 4 -21.10 19.95 20.64
CA HIS A 4 -21.06 18.92 19.60
C HIS A 4 -19.75 19.11 18.82
N ARG A 5 -18.76 18.26 19.05
CA ARG A 5 -17.55 18.18 18.22
C ARG A 5 -17.93 17.57 16.89
N ASP A 6 -18.10 18.41 15.88
CA ASP A 6 -18.17 18.00 14.48
C ASP A 6 -16.93 17.17 14.15
N ARG A 7 -17.14 15.90 13.83
CA ARG A 7 -16.11 15.05 13.22
C ARG A 7 -15.94 15.51 11.78
N GLN A 8 -14.82 16.18 11.49
CA GLN A 8 -14.43 16.48 10.12
C GLN A 8 -14.35 15.19 9.28
N PRO A 9 -15.05 15.10 8.15
CA PRO A 9 -14.92 14.00 7.20
C PRO A 9 -13.61 14.21 6.41
N GLY A 10 -12.51 13.58 6.82
CA GLY A 10 -11.23 13.74 6.12
C GLY A 10 -10.02 13.22 6.87
N ALA A 11 -10.17 12.72 8.09
CA ALA A 11 -9.05 12.07 8.75
C ALA A 11 -8.68 10.80 7.96
N LEU A 12 -7.50 10.82 7.36
CA LEU A 12 -6.86 9.67 6.71
C LEU A 12 -6.86 8.49 7.70
N ASP A 13 -7.85 7.62 7.59
CA ASP A 13 -7.93 6.42 8.38
C ASP A 13 -6.90 5.42 7.84
N ARG A 14 -5.84 5.17 8.61
CA ARG A 14 -4.79 4.18 8.29
C ARG A 14 -5.38 2.82 7.90
N ARG A 15 -6.54 2.45 8.44
CA ARG A 15 -7.29 1.24 8.06
C ARG A 15 -7.78 1.28 6.62
N ARG A 16 -8.35 2.40 6.18
CA ARG A 16 -8.79 2.60 4.79
C ARG A 16 -7.63 2.58 3.82
N PHE A 17 -6.47 3.16 4.22
CA PHE A 17 -5.26 3.10 3.42
C PHE A 17 -4.82 1.65 3.17
N ILE A 18 -4.68 0.84 4.22
CA ILE A 18 -4.24 -0.56 4.11
C ILE A 18 -5.29 -1.40 3.34
N ALA A 19 -6.57 -1.19 3.60
CA ALA A 19 -7.65 -1.90 2.90
C ALA A 19 -7.77 -1.49 1.41
N ASN A 20 -7.50 -0.23 1.07
CA ASN A 20 -7.57 0.28 -0.30
C ASN A 20 -6.28 0.02 -1.09
N ALA A 21 -5.11 0.04 -0.45
CA ALA A 21 -3.86 -0.41 -1.06
C ALA A 21 -3.96 -1.86 -1.55
N GLY A 22 -4.69 -2.72 -0.81
CA GLY A 22 -5.00 -4.08 -1.25
C GLY A 22 -5.97 -4.18 -2.44
N LYS A 23 -6.85 -3.19 -2.63
CA LYS A 23 -7.86 -3.20 -3.72
C LYS A 23 -7.35 -2.57 -5.02
N GLY A 24 -6.46 -1.59 -4.93
CA GLY A 24 -5.95 -0.83 -6.09
C GLY A 24 -4.82 -1.52 -6.85
N LEU A 25 -4.17 -2.51 -6.25
CA LEU A 25 -3.18 -3.33 -6.92
C LEU A 25 -3.92 -4.43 -7.69
N GLY A 26 -4.24 -4.14 -8.95
CA GLY A 26 -4.80 -5.13 -9.85
C GLY A 26 -4.03 -6.44 -9.77
N LEU A 27 -4.69 -7.49 -9.28
CA LEU A 27 -4.16 -8.84 -9.01
C LEU A 27 -3.60 -9.57 -10.26
N ALA A 28 -3.55 -8.90 -11.40
CA ALA A 28 -3.39 -9.55 -12.69
C ALA A 28 -1.97 -10.03 -13.02
N ALA A 29 -0.95 -9.82 -12.18
CA ALA A 29 0.42 -10.22 -12.56
C ALA A 29 1.38 -10.52 -11.41
N LEU A 30 0.91 -11.04 -10.29
CA LEU A 30 1.78 -11.48 -9.20
C LEU A 30 2.27 -12.91 -9.47
N SER A 31 3.25 -13.05 -10.33
CA SER A 31 3.78 -14.36 -10.76
C SER A 31 4.82 -14.96 -9.82
N SER A 32 5.25 -14.29 -8.76
CA SER A 32 6.11 -14.91 -7.75
C SER A 32 5.28 -15.45 -6.58
N SER A 33 5.45 -16.72 -6.29
CA SER A 33 4.79 -17.39 -5.15
C SER A 33 5.08 -16.70 -3.81
N ALA A 34 6.26 -16.11 -3.67
CA ALA A 34 6.67 -15.37 -2.48
C ALA A 34 5.86 -14.09 -2.26
N VAL A 35 5.58 -13.32 -3.33
CA VAL A 35 4.78 -12.09 -3.24
C VAL A 35 3.32 -12.42 -2.95
N ALA A 36 2.78 -13.46 -3.59
CA ALA A 36 1.42 -13.92 -3.33
C ALA A 36 1.24 -14.38 -1.87
N SER A 37 2.23 -15.08 -1.31
CA SER A 37 2.25 -15.45 0.11
C SER A 37 2.26 -14.23 1.01
N LEU A 38 3.18 -13.29 0.78
CA LEU A 38 3.30 -12.07 1.56
C LEU A 38 1.99 -11.25 1.59
N LEU A 39 1.33 -11.08 0.44
CA LEU A 39 0.02 -10.42 0.37
C LEU A 39 -1.05 -11.15 1.15
N LYS A 40 -1.05 -12.49 1.09
CA LYS A 40 -1.99 -13.32 1.84
C LYS A 40 -1.80 -13.12 3.35
N ASP A 41 -0.57 -13.08 3.83
CA ASP A 41 -0.23 -12.91 5.25
C ASP A 41 -0.62 -11.50 5.74
N VAL A 42 -0.29 -10.46 4.98
CA VAL A 42 -0.72 -9.08 5.28
C VAL A 42 -2.24 -8.94 5.28
N HIS A 43 -2.95 -9.55 4.32
CA HIS A 43 -4.41 -9.53 4.30
C HIS A 43 -5.01 -10.31 5.47
N ALA A 44 -4.42 -11.42 5.88
CA ALA A 44 -4.86 -12.16 7.05
C ALA A 44 -4.69 -11.34 8.34
N ALA A 45 -3.54 -10.70 8.51
CA ALA A 45 -3.27 -9.80 9.62
C ALA A 45 -4.24 -8.60 9.65
N ALA A 46 -4.48 -7.96 8.50
CA ALA A 46 -5.42 -6.85 8.38
C ALA A 46 -6.86 -7.26 8.73
N ARG A 47 -7.31 -8.46 8.33
CA ARG A 47 -8.63 -8.99 8.72
C ARG A 47 -8.72 -9.26 10.22
N ARG A 48 -7.65 -9.74 10.86
CA ARG A 48 -7.61 -9.97 12.30
C ARG A 48 -7.86 -8.65 13.05
N VAL A 49 -7.10 -7.60 12.73
CA VAL A 49 -7.22 -6.31 13.41
C VAL A 49 -8.44 -5.48 12.97
N SER A 50 -9.12 -5.83 11.88
CA SER A 50 -10.31 -5.10 11.43
C SER A 50 -11.48 -5.16 12.43
N ARG A 51 -11.46 -6.13 13.35
CA ARG A 51 -12.46 -6.32 14.40
C ARG A 51 -12.11 -5.60 15.70
N LEU A 52 -10.89 -5.09 15.81
CA LEU A 52 -10.38 -4.38 16.97
C LEU A 52 -10.69 -2.88 16.88
N SER A 53 -10.69 -2.18 17.99
CA SER A 53 -10.64 -0.72 18.00
C SER A 53 -9.32 -0.22 17.39
N ALA A 54 -9.25 1.04 17.01
CA ALA A 54 -8.02 1.62 16.45
C ALA A 54 -6.87 1.57 17.45
N GLU A 55 -7.18 1.72 18.73
CA GLU A 55 -6.19 1.70 19.81
C GLU A 55 -5.67 0.29 20.08
N GLU A 56 -6.53 -0.72 20.11
CA GLU A 56 -6.13 -2.12 20.23
C GLU A 56 -5.30 -2.57 19.03
N ALA A 57 -5.73 -2.24 17.80
CA ALA A 57 -4.97 -2.56 16.59
C ALA A 57 -3.60 -1.86 16.55
N ALA A 58 -3.48 -0.66 17.11
CA ALA A 58 -2.20 0.05 17.20
C ALA A 58 -1.19 -0.62 18.15
N ARG A 59 -1.68 -1.41 19.11
CA ARG A 59 -0.85 -2.15 20.08
C ARG A 59 -0.65 -3.62 19.72
N ASP A 60 -1.23 -4.10 18.62
CA ASP A 60 -1.09 -5.49 18.17
C ASP A 60 0.28 -5.69 17.51
N GLU A 61 1.25 -6.16 18.29
CA GLU A 61 2.63 -6.38 17.83
C GLU A 61 2.72 -7.43 16.72
N ASP A 62 1.87 -8.45 16.73
CA ASP A 62 1.82 -9.48 15.68
C ASP A 62 1.39 -8.86 14.34
N PHE A 63 0.42 -7.96 14.37
CA PHE A 63 0.02 -7.21 13.19
C PHE A 63 1.16 -6.37 12.62
N TRP A 64 1.85 -5.62 13.46
CA TRP A 64 2.96 -4.77 13.05
C TRP A 64 4.17 -5.58 12.60
N PHE A 65 4.40 -6.76 13.17
CA PHE A 65 5.42 -7.69 12.71
C PHE A 65 5.16 -8.14 11.27
N GLU A 66 3.94 -8.54 10.91
CA GLU A 66 3.57 -8.90 9.54
C GLU A 66 3.74 -7.72 8.55
N ILE A 67 3.33 -6.52 8.96
CA ILE A 67 3.56 -5.31 8.16
C ILE A 67 5.07 -5.09 7.95
N GLN A 68 5.87 -5.25 8.99
CA GLN A 68 7.32 -5.09 8.92
C GLN A 68 7.98 -6.10 7.97
N GLN A 69 7.48 -7.34 7.90
CA GLN A 69 7.98 -8.35 6.94
C GLN A 69 7.73 -7.96 5.48
N SER A 70 6.80 -7.04 5.21
CA SER A 70 6.53 -6.53 3.87
C SER A 70 7.63 -5.63 3.31
N PHE A 71 8.60 -5.23 4.13
CA PHE A 71 9.71 -4.36 3.76
C PHE A 71 11.04 -5.08 3.81
N SER A 72 11.91 -4.86 2.80
CA SER A 72 13.27 -5.39 2.74
C SER A 72 14.27 -4.40 3.34
N VAL A 73 14.14 -4.13 4.64
CA VAL A 73 15.04 -3.22 5.36
C VAL A 73 16.00 -3.99 6.25
N THR A 74 17.21 -3.45 6.44
CA THR A 74 18.15 -4.01 7.40
C THR A 74 17.62 -3.86 8.83
N ARG A 75 17.74 -4.93 9.62
CA ARG A 75 17.30 -4.94 11.02
C ARG A 75 18.35 -4.35 11.98
N GLY A 76 19.57 -4.14 11.49
CA GLY A 76 20.67 -3.57 12.28
C GLY A 76 20.65 -2.04 12.42
N ILE A 77 19.74 -1.36 11.70
CA ILE A 77 19.64 0.10 11.71
C ILE A 77 18.20 0.51 11.95
N ILE A 78 17.97 1.36 12.93
CA ILE A 78 16.67 1.98 13.18
C ILE A 78 16.61 3.28 12.37
N ASN A 79 15.82 3.28 11.29
CA ASN A 79 15.61 4.48 10.48
C ASN A 79 14.53 5.37 11.11
N LEU A 80 14.93 6.50 11.65
CA LEU A 80 14.03 7.50 12.24
C LEU A 80 13.68 8.64 11.26
N ASN A 81 14.23 8.64 10.05
CA ASN A 81 14.03 9.69 9.06
C ASN A 81 13.30 9.19 7.80
N ASN A 82 12.14 8.59 7.97
CA ASN A 82 11.29 8.17 6.85
C ASN A 82 10.62 9.35 6.11
N GLY A 83 10.68 10.55 6.66
CA GLY A 83 10.16 11.75 6.00
C GLY A 83 11.01 12.20 4.81
N GLY A 84 12.32 11.99 4.87
CA GLY A 84 13.23 12.28 3.77
C GLY A 84 13.27 11.18 2.71
N VAL A 85 13.46 9.94 3.16
CA VAL A 85 13.49 8.75 2.30
C VAL A 85 12.82 7.58 3.04
N SER A 86 11.77 7.04 2.47
CA SER A 86 11.04 5.90 3.02
C SER A 86 11.29 4.64 2.18
N PRO A 87 11.52 3.48 2.79
CA PRO A 87 11.61 2.23 2.05
C PRO A 87 10.27 1.88 1.40
N SER A 88 10.33 1.33 0.20
CA SER A 88 9.14 0.77 -0.46
C SER A 88 8.87 -0.64 0.03
N PRO A 89 7.59 -1.05 0.12
CA PRO A 89 7.26 -2.45 0.30
C PRO A 89 7.87 -3.34 -0.80
N ARG A 90 8.25 -4.56 -0.47
CA ARG A 90 8.83 -5.53 -1.43
C ARG A 90 7.98 -5.69 -2.69
N LEU A 91 6.67 -5.78 -2.53
CA LEU A 91 5.71 -5.84 -3.64
C LEU A 91 5.88 -4.68 -4.62
N VAL A 92 6.06 -3.45 -4.12
CA VAL A 92 6.24 -2.26 -4.95
C VAL A 92 7.58 -2.32 -5.69
N THR A 93 8.66 -2.69 -5.00
CA THR A 93 9.99 -2.83 -5.62
C THR A 93 9.99 -3.90 -6.70
N GLU A 94 9.37 -5.06 -6.45
CA GLU A 94 9.26 -6.14 -7.45
C GLU A 94 8.38 -5.73 -8.64
N ALA A 95 7.33 -4.95 -8.41
CA ALA A 95 6.50 -4.41 -9.49
C ALA A 95 7.30 -3.43 -10.37
N LEU A 96 8.08 -2.53 -9.76
CA LEU A 96 8.94 -1.59 -10.50
C LEU A 96 9.92 -2.32 -11.41
N VAL A 97 10.61 -3.34 -10.91
CA VAL A 97 11.56 -4.15 -11.70
C VAL A 97 10.83 -4.85 -12.86
N ARG A 98 9.68 -5.44 -12.60
CA ARG A 98 8.90 -6.13 -13.64
C ARG A 98 8.42 -5.18 -14.72
N TYR A 99 7.90 -4.01 -14.36
CA TYR A 99 7.45 -3.02 -15.35
C TYR A 99 8.63 -2.41 -16.13
N ALA A 100 9.80 -2.26 -15.50
CA ALA A 100 11.00 -1.87 -16.23
C ALA A 100 11.35 -2.88 -17.32
N TRP A 101 11.39 -4.17 -17.02
CA TRP A 101 11.62 -5.21 -18.03
C TRP A 101 10.54 -5.23 -19.11
N GLN A 102 9.27 -5.11 -18.73
CA GLN A 102 8.16 -5.05 -19.68
C GLN A 102 8.28 -3.85 -20.65
N GLN A 103 8.78 -2.74 -20.15
CA GLN A 103 9.00 -1.54 -20.97
C GLN A 103 10.13 -1.75 -21.97
N GLU A 104 11.19 -2.48 -21.62
CA GLU A 104 12.30 -2.78 -22.53
C GLU A 104 11.89 -3.69 -23.70
N ASP A 105 10.94 -4.60 -23.49
CA ASP A 105 10.48 -5.52 -24.54
C ASP A 105 9.83 -4.81 -25.75
N ALA A 106 9.07 -3.74 -25.50
CA ALA A 106 8.37 -2.99 -26.56
C ALA A 106 8.18 -1.52 -26.13
N THR A 107 9.28 -0.82 -25.95
CA THR A 107 9.42 0.48 -25.28
C THR A 107 8.29 1.48 -25.53
N ALA A 108 8.13 1.95 -26.77
CA ALA A 108 7.12 2.95 -27.12
C ALA A 108 5.69 2.40 -26.99
N TYR A 109 5.47 1.18 -27.43
CA TYR A 109 4.15 0.54 -27.36
C TYR A 109 3.73 0.34 -25.90
N THR A 110 4.59 -0.26 -25.08
CA THR A 110 4.29 -0.52 -23.68
C THR A 110 4.05 0.77 -22.91
N MET A 111 4.89 1.79 -23.12
CA MET A 111 4.77 3.08 -22.43
C MET A 111 3.42 3.74 -22.75
N TRP A 112 3.10 3.94 -24.03
CA TRP A 112 1.97 4.77 -24.44
C TRP A 112 0.65 4.02 -24.56
N GLN A 113 0.67 2.73 -24.90
CA GLN A 113 -0.55 1.96 -25.09
C GLN A 113 -0.98 1.17 -23.87
N ILE A 114 -0.06 0.89 -22.94
CA ILE A 114 -0.32 0.05 -21.76
C ILE A 114 -0.17 0.85 -20.46
N LEU A 115 1.02 1.43 -20.21
CA LEU A 115 1.32 2.02 -18.91
C LEU A 115 0.67 3.40 -18.72
N GLU A 116 0.71 4.26 -19.74
CA GLU A 116 0.11 5.60 -19.64
C GLU A 116 -1.39 5.56 -19.36
N PRO A 117 -2.22 4.75 -20.02
CA PRO A 117 -3.64 4.62 -19.68
C PRO A 117 -3.87 4.13 -18.24
N GLN A 118 -2.99 3.28 -17.71
CA GLN A 118 -3.10 2.77 -16.33
C GLN A 118 -2.81 3.85 -15.28
N THR A 119 -2.16 4.94 -15.65
CA THR A 119 -1.88 6.07 -14.74
C THR A 119 -3.18 6.67 -14.17
N GLU A 120 -4.26 6.65 -14.93
CA GLU A 120 -5.56 7.17 -14.47
C GLU A 120 -6.14 6.36 -13.31
N THR A 121 -5.92 5.07 -13.28
CA THR A 121 -6.31 4.21 -12.15
C THR A 121 -5.54 4.61 -10.88
N VAL A 122 -4.26 4.91 -11.02
CA VAL A 122 -3.41 5.37 -9.90
C VAL A 122 -3.85 6.75 -9.41
N ARG A 123 -4.15 7.69 -10.33
CA ARG A 123 -4.67 9.02 -9.98
C ARG A 123 -5.98 8.92 -9.20
N THR A 124 -6.90 8.11 -9.67
CA THR A 124 -8.19 7.89 -8.99
C THR A 124 -7.96 7.35 -7.58
N GLY A 125 -7.13 6.33 -7.42
CA GLY A 125 -6.82 5.77 -6.11
C GLY A 125 -6.14 6.77 -5.16
N LEU A 126 -5.26 7.63 -5.68
CA LEU A 126 -4.63 8.69 -4.90
C LEU A 126 -5.63 9.79 -4.50
N ALA A 127 -6.51 10.21 -5.41
CA ALA A 127 -7.55 11.19 -5.12
C ALA A 127 -8.51 10.70 -4.02
N GLU A 128 -8.96 9.44 -4.11
CA GLU A 128 -9.77 8.79 -3.06
C GLU A 128 -9.03 8.74 -1.71
N LEU A 129 -7.73 8.42 -1.73
CA LEU A 129 -6.91 8.38 -0.53
C LEU A 129 -6.74 9.75 0.11
N MET A 130 -6.52 10.77 -0.70
CA MET A 130 -6.26 12.15 -0.26
C MET A 130 -7.56 12.92 0.04
N GLY A 131 -8.71 12.39 -0.37
CA GLY A 131 -10.00 13.06 -0.20
C GLY A 131 -10.13 14.32 -1.05
N CYS A 132 -9.56 14.32 -2.25
CA CYS A 132 -9.64 15.43 -3.20
C CYS A 132 -10.25 14.98 -4.53
N ASP A 133 -10.64 15.96 -5.34
CA ASP A 133 -11.09 15.71 -6.71
C ASP A 133 -9.92 15.23 -7.60
N ARG A 134 -10.26 14.50 -8.65
CA ARG A 134 -9.32 13.89 -9.60
C ARG A 134 -8.75 14.90 -10.60
#